data_cf4202b6a3d566bcbfe81547bb1fa5eb
#
_entry.id   cf4202b6a3d566bcbfe81547bb1fa5eb
#
_cell.length_a   1.000
_cell.length_b   1.000
_cell.length_c   1.000
_cell.angle_alpha   90.00
_cell.angle_beta   90.00
_cell.angle_gamma   90.00
#
_symmetry.space_group_name_H-M   'P 1'
#
loop_
_entity.id
_entity.type
_entity.pdbx_description
1 polymer ?
#
loop_
_entity_poly.entity_id
_entity_poly.type
_entity_poly.pdbx_seq_one_letter_code
_entity_poly.pdbx_strand_id
1 'polypeptide(L)'
;MMAFYWINKPNEELRRQWQAYNDSIARVEAQRIDSIKVAQATAIDTDTLLSADSSAIAQRNAKYGLIAEAVAGKREFVVVENQKVKVVFSSEGAKVYSVEIKDYKDQVGNNVKLFDGDNNEFGFRFIHNNRNFYTNELFFKPSEIVTDADSTQHINFTIAAGNGNLTYSYALKNDSYELDFDISSDSLGNAISVNGAALELAWKVDMRAQEKGHKSEGMWSGVYYKYNDGDVDELSASGKDSKELNLSLDWVAFKDQYFSSLFVADNNFAGAVLNSEAHAETDSIIKRTEATVGVKYNFYQNEKIGFKFLFVPNYYYTLESFDGLELTELLPLGWGIFGWVNEWFIIPVFKYLEMVFSSYGIIILILTLIIKIVLMPLMYSSYKSQAKMRVLKPQVDEINAKIPETEPMKRQQETMKLYQKAGVSPMGGCLPMLIQMPILFAAFRFFPAAVELRGQSFLWADDLATYDSIIDLPFSIPFYGDHVSLFCLLMAIVNVFYTKINMASQSSAAMPGMKFMTYFMPIMFLFILNDYPAGLNYYYLLSTLITVLATTFIKAFLIDDKAILAQLEANKKKPMKKSKWAQRMDELMKEQQKRQRR
;
A
#
# COMPACT_ATOMS: atom_id res chain seq x y z
N MET A 1 -0.15 22.04 -17.60
CA MET A 1 0.10 20.69 -18.13
C MET A 1 1.20 20.66 -19.21
N MET A 2 1.21 21.47 -20.26
CA MET A 2 2.29 21.42 -21.27
C MET A 2 3.70 21.76 -20.73
N ALA A 3 3.85 22.68 -19.77
CA ALA A 3 5.14 23.03 -19.17
C ALA A 3 5.72 21.88 -18.32
N PHE A 4 4.88 21.07 -17.67
CA PHE A 4 5.30 19.88 -16.89
C PHE A 4 5.78 18.75 -17.80
N TYR A 5 5.25 18.65 -18.99
CA TYR A 5 5.66 17.64 -20.00
C TYR A 5 7.07 17.92 -20.57
N TRP A 6 7.44 19.21 -20.66
CA TRP A 6 8.76 19.62 -21.18
C TRP A 6 9.88 19.55 -20.13
N ILE A 7 9.57 19.65 -18.85
CA ILE A 7 10.54 19.57 -17.75
C ILE A 7 10.90 18.11 -17.43
N ASN A 8 9.99 17.16 -17.69
CA ASN A 8 10.19 15.73 -17.43
C ASN A 8 10.49 14.91 -18.69
N LYS A 9 10.97 15.53 -19.77
CA LYS A 9 11.48 14.74 -20.90
C LYS A 9 12.79 14.09 -20.46
N PRO A 10 12.88 12.74 -20.34
CA PRO A 10 14.14 12.09 -20.00
C PRO A 10 15.17 12.46 -21.08
N ASN A 11 16.36 12.85 -20.64
CA ASN A 11 17.50 13.16 -21.51
C ASN A 11 17.72 11.94 -22.44
N GLU A 12 18.02 12.18 -23.73
CA GLU A 12 18.24 11.09 -24.71
C GLU A 12 19.37 10.14 -24.27
N GLU A 13 20.32 10.65 -23.50
CA GLU A 13 21.41 9.87 -22.94
C GLU A 13 20.93 8.89 -21.85
N LEU A 14 20.01 9.32 -20.98
CA LEU A 14 19.33 8.44 -20.03
C LEU A 14 18.50 7.37 -20.73
N ARG A 15 17.81 7.73 -21.84
CA ARG A 15 17.07 6.76 -22.67
C ARG A 15 17.97 5.69 -23.27
N ARG A 16 19.14 6.09 -23.77
CA ARG A 16 20.14 5.14 -24.33
C ARG A 16 20.72 4.23 -23.24
N GLN A 17 20.98 4.78 -22.06
CA GLN A 17 21.42 4.00 -20.89
C GLN A 17 20.34 3.01 -20.46
N TRP A 18 19.07 3.41 -20.40
CA TRP A 18 17.94 2.54 -20.10
C TRP A 18 17.73 1.46 -21.19
N GLN A 19 17.88 1.80 -22.46
CA GLN A 19 17.81 0.82 -23.53
C GLN A 19 18.96 -0.18 -23.46
N ALA A 20 20.19 0.28 -23.25
CA ALA A 20 21.35 -0.59 -23.09
C ALA A 20 21.24 -1.50 -21.85
N TYR A 21 20.68 -1.00 -20.77
CA TYR A 21 20.39 -1.76 -19.55
C TYR A 21 19.31 -2.82 -19.79
N ASN A 22 18.17 -2.46 -20.41
CA ASN A 22 17.12 -3.41 -20.76
C ASN A 22 17.59 -4.46 -21.79
N ASP A 23 18.43 -4.09 -22.74
CA ASP A 23 19.06 -5.03 -23.68
C ASP A 23 20.04 -5.97 -22.97
N SER A 24 20.73 -5.52 -21.91
CA SER A 24 21.60 -6.38 -21.09
C SER A 24 20.78 -7.38 -20.28
N ILE A 25 19.67 -6.94 -19.65
CA ILE A 25 18.73 -7.82 -18.95
C ILE A 25 18.11 -8.83 -19.94
N ALA A 26 17.65 -8.40 -21.09
CA ALA A 26 17.11 -9.30 -22.11
C ALA A 26 18.12 -10.35 -22.60
N ARG A 27 19.41 -9.99 -22.66
CA ARG A 27 20.49 -10.96 -22.98
C ARG A 27 20.74 -11.95 -21.85
N VAL A 28 20.74 -11.48 -20.59
CA VAL A 28 20.87 -12.35 -19.41
C VAL A 28 19.66 -13.28 -19.31
N GLU A 29 18.47 -12.77 -19.58
CA GLU A 29 17.22 -13.55 -19.59
C GLU A 29 17.17 -14.55 -20.76
N ALA A 30 17.67 -14.18 -21.95
CA ALA A 30 17.82 -15.10 -23.08
C ALA A 30 18.86 -16.19 -22.77
N GLN A 31 19.98 -15.87 -22.13
CA GLN A 31 20.96 -16.85 -21.67
C GLN A 31 20.38 -17.75 -20.55
N ARG A 32 19.52 -17.20 -19.68
CA ARG A 32 18.79 -17.94 -18.65
C ARG A 32 17.76 -18.89 -19.29
N ILE A 33 17.01 -18.43 -20.29
CA ILE A 33 16.07 -19.25 -21.07
C ILE A 33 16.79 -20.34 -21.85
N ASP A 34 17.96 -20.06 -22.44
CA ASP A 34 18.77 -21.06 -23.11
C ASP A 34 19.38 -22.06 -22.10
N SER A 35 19.80 -21.62 -20.93
CA SER A 35 20.25 -22.54 -19.86
C SER A 35 19.10 -23.36 -19.30
N ILE A 36 17.87 -22.82 -19.24
CA ILE A 36 16.66 -23.56 -18.86
C ILE A 36 16.28 -24.55 -19.97
N LYS A 37 16.38 -24.18 -21.25
CA LYS A 37 16.16 -25.12 -22.38
C LYS A 37 17.21 -26.22 -22.41
N VAL A 38 18.47 -25.91 -22.11
CA VAL A 38 19.54 -26.93 -21.96
C VAL A 38 19.28 -27.80 -20.74
N ALA A 39 18.76 -27.24 -19.64
CA ALA A 39 18.32 -28.00 -18.47
C ALA A 39 17.06 -28.86 -18.75
N GLN A 40 16.12 -28.36 -19.57
CA GLN A 40 14.97 -29.14 -20.04
C GLN A 40 15.33 -30.21 -21.08
N ALA A 41 16.36 -29.99 -21.92
CA ALA A 41 16.91 -31.01 -22.80
C ALA A 41 17.68 -32.11 -22.05
N THR A 42 18.03 -31.87 -20.78
CA THR A 42 18.43 -32.86 -19.77
C THR A 42 17.28 -33.28 -18.88
N ALA A 43 16.03 -33.15 -19.36
CA ALA A 43 14.82 -33.51 -18.62
C ALA A 43 15.01 -34.90 -18.02
N ILE A 44 14.78 -34.96 -16.72
CA ILE A 44 14.79 -36.18 -15.92
C ILE A 44 13.67 -37.07 -16.50
N ASP A 45 14.05 -38.20 -17.07
CA ASP A 45 13.08 -39.18 -17.57
C ASP A 45 12.39 -39.81 -16.37
N THR A 46 11.21 -39.23 -16.03
CA THR A 46 10.46 -39.53 -14.81
C THR A 46 10.07 -41.02 -14.74
N ASP A 47 9.78 -41.65 -15.89
CA ASP A 47 9.38 -43.06 -15.94
C ASP A 47 10.58 -43.98 -15.60
N THR A 48 11.79 -43.61 -16.02
CA THR A 48 13.01 -44.35 -15.64
C THR A 48 13.41 -44.11 -14.19
N LEU A 49 13.10 -42.94 -13.63
CA LEU A 49 13.44 -42.60 -12.25
C LEU A 49 12.59 -43.30 -11.20
N LEU A 50 11.33 -43.56 -11.51
CA LEU A 50 10.38 -44.22 -10.60
C LEU A 50 10.44 -45.75 -10.69
N SER A 51 11.20 -46.31 -11.63
CA SER A 51 11.36 -47.73 -11.78
C SER A 51 12.12 -48.34 -10.59
N ALA A 52 11.56 -49.37 -9.96
CA ALA A 52 12.19 -50.17 -8.91
C ALA A 52 13.16 -51.25 -9.44
N ASP A 53 13.41 -51.30 -10.76
CA ASP A 53 14.31 -52.24 -11.37
C ASP A 53 15.78 -51.95 -10.98
N SER A 54 16.52 -52.98 -10.63
CA SER A 54 17.92 -52.88 -10.19
C SER A 54 18.81 -52.19 -11.23
N SER A 55 18.53 -52.33 -12.51
CA SER A 55 19.24 -51.67 -13.60
C SER A 55 18.99 -50.15 -13.64
N ALA A 56 17.74 -49.71 -13.43
CA ALA A 56 17.35 -48.31 -13.37
C ALA A 56 17.94 -47.63 -12.12
N ILE A 57 17.96 -48.33 -10.97
CA ILE A 57 18.60 -47.84 -9.74
C ILE A 57 20.10 -47.65 -9.95
N ALA A 58 20.79 -48.60 -10.59
CA ALA A 58 22.21 -48.51 -10.87
C ALA A 58 22.54 -47.34 -11.84
N GLN A 59 21.74 -47.15 -12.88
CA GLN A 59 21.88 -46.01 -13.83
C GLN A 59 21.63 -44.68 -13.12
N ARG A 60 20.61 -44.58 -12.28
CA ARG A 60 20.32 -43.38 -11.48
C ARG A 60 21.46 -43.05 -10.55
N ASN A 61 21.97 -44.02 -9.80
CA ASN A 61 23.12 -43.82 -8.92
C ASN A 61 24.38 -43.40 -9.67
N ALA A 62 24.65 -43.99 -10.84
CA ALA A 62 25.74 -43.57 -11.71
C ALA A 62 25.57 -42.13 -12.26
N LYS A 63 24.33 -41.73 -12.55
CA LYS A 63 24.01 -40.41 -13.12
C LYS A 63 24.00 -39.30 -12.07
N TYR A 64 23.42 -39.54 -10.90
CA TYR A 64 23.13 -38.54 -9.88
C TYR A 64 24.00 -38.68 -8.61
N GLY A 65 24.74 -39.73 -8.49
CA GLY A 65 25.68 -39.94 -7.37
C GLY A 65 25.00 -39.93 -6.00
N LEU A 66 25.52 -39.11 -5.08
CA LEU A 66 25.08 -39.07 -3.69
C LEU A 66 23.66 -38.55 -3.48
N ILE A 67 23.11 -37.81 -4.44
CA ILE A 67 21.74 -37.24 -4.39
C ILE A 67 20.71 -38.06 -5.17
N ALA A 68 21.08 -39.26 -5.64
CA ALA A 68 20.23 -40.08 -6.51
C ALA A 68 18.87 -40.44 -5.90
N GLU A 69 18.78 -40.60 -4.57
CA GLU A 69 17.50 -40.82 -3.89
C GLU A 69 16.62 -39.57 -3.85
N ALA A 70 17.25 -38.41 -3.71
CA ALA A 70 16.51 -37.14 -3.66
C ALA A 70 15.92 -36.72 -5.02
N VAL A 71 16.47 -37.21 -6.13
CA VAL A 71 15.96 -36.94 -7.48
C VAL A 71 14.76 -37.81 -7.83
N ALA A 72 14.56 -38.95 -7.18
CA ALA A 72 13.54 -39.95 -7.48
C ALA A 72 12.61 -40.19 -6.30
N GLY A 73 11.93 -39.15 -5.86
CA GLY A 73 10.93 -39.24 -4.79
C GLY A 73 9.49 -39.20 -5.30
N LYS A 74 8.57 -39.34 -4.38
CA LYS A 74 7.16 -39.05 -4.58
C LYS A 74 6.77 -37.84 -3.76
N ARG A 75 6.03 -36.92 -4.35
CA ARG A 75 5.53 -35.76 -3.63
C ARG A 75 4.54 -36.19 -2.54
N GLU A 76 4.76 -35.73 -1.35
CA GLU A 76 3.89 -35.88 -0.20
C GLU A 76 3.56 -34.50 0.35
N PHE A 77 2.34 -34.33 0.86
CA PHE A 77 1.93 -33.08 1.51
C PHE A 77 1.80 -33.30 3.00
N VAL A 78 2.37 -32.37 3.77
CA VAL A 78 2.27 -32.37 5.23
C VAL A 78 1.61 -31.07 5.67
N VAL A 79 0.65 -31.17 6.57
CA VAL A 79 -0.11 -30.03 7.09
C VAL A 79 0.29 -29.75 8.52
N VAL A 80 0.69 -28.52 8.79
CA VAL A 80 0.94 -27.99 10.14
C VAL A 80 0.04 -26.78 10.32
N GLU A 81 -0.70 -26.73 11.43
CA GLU A 81 -1.66 -25.64 11.65
C GLU A 81 -1.79 -25.28 13.12
N ASN A 82 -2.01 -23.99 13.37
CA ASN A 82 -2.34 -23.44 14.67
C ASN A 82 -3.71 -22.72 14.62
N GLN A 83 -3.99 -21.85 15.58
CA GLN A 83 -5.25 -21.08 15.61
C GLN A 83 -5.31 -20.02 14.50
N LYS A 84 -4.18 -19.46 14.04
CA LYS A 84 -4.08 -18.34 13.09
C LYS A 84 -3.87 -18.77 11.65
N VAL A 85 -2.99 -19.73 11.43
CA VAL A 85 -2.56 -20.13 10.10
C VAL A 85 -2.61 -21.64 9.91
N LYS A 86 -2.81 -22.04 8.65
CA LYS A 86 -2.62 -23.41 8.18
C LYS A 86 -1.60 -23.40 7.07
N VAL A 87 -0.54 -24.14 7.26
CA VAL A 87 0.58 -24.27 6.34
C VAL A 87 0.62 -25.66 5.78
N VAL A 88 0.64 -25.78 4.46
CA VAL A 88 0.83 -27.05 3.76
C VAL A 88 2.22 -27.06 3.18
N PHE A 89 3.00 -28.07 3.52
CA PHE A 89 4.34 -28.28 2.96
C PHE A 89 4.30 -29.32 1.85
N SER A 90 5.15 -29.16 0.85
CA SER A 90 5.45 -30.19 -0.15
C SER A 90 6.79 -30.85 0.17
N SER A 91 6.87 -32.18 0.14
CA SER A 91 8.14 -32.89 0.24
C SER A 91 9.05 -32.64 -0.96
N GLU A 92 8.50 -32.27 -2.11
CA GLU A 92 9.26 -31.73 -3.24
C GLU A 92 9.64 -30.28 -2.95
N GLY A 93 10.94 -30.05 -2.82
CA GLY A 93 11.53 -28.77 -2.42
C GLY A 93 11.51 -28.51 -0.92
N ALA A 94 10.84 -29.35 -0.10
CA ALA A 94 10.58 -29.10 1.32
C ALA A 94 10.01 -27.71 1.58
N LYS A 95 9.25 -27.17 0.64
CA LYS A 95 8.77 -25.79 0.60
C LYS A 95 7.39 -25.63 1.21
N VAL A 96 7.11 -24.43 1.66
CA VAL A 96 5.74 -24.01 1.93
C VAL A 96 4.97 -23.99 0.60
N TYR A 97 4.00 -24.89 0.47
CA TYR A 97 3.20 -25.07 -0.76
C TYR A 97 1.97 -24.19 -0.78
N SER A 98 1.28 -24.06 0.35
CA SER A 98 0.18 -23.11 0.52
C SER A 98 0.08 -22.60 1.95
N VAL A 99 -0.46 -21.39 2.09
CA VAL A 99 -0.74 -20.76 3.39
C VAL A 99 -2.15 -20.22 3.41
N GLU A 100 -2.91 -20.60 4.45
CA GLU A 100 -4.25 -20.07 4.72
C GLU A 100 -4.24 -19.27 6.04
N ILE A 101 -4.80 -18.06 6.02
CA ILE A 101 -5.09 -17.27 7.23
C ILE A 101 -6.51 -17.61 7.70
N LYS A 102 -6.64 -18.12 8.92
CA LYS A 102 -7.92 -18.66 9.41
C LYS A 102 -8.93 -17.59 9.85
N ASP A 103 -8.43 -16.47 10.35
CA ASP A 103 -9.25 -15.38 10.90
C ASP A 103 -9.97 -14.55 9.82
N TYR A 104 -9.61 -14.73 8.55
CA TYR A 104 -10.13 -13.94 7.45
C TYR A 104 -10.72 -14.84 6.36
N LYS A 105 -11.78 -14.35 5.72
CA LYS A 105 -12.47 -15.06 4.64
C LYS A 105 -12.26 -14.35 3.31
N ASP A 106 -12.16 -15.12 2.23
CA ASP A 106 -12.22 -14.60 0.87
C ASP A 106 -13.67 -14.21 0.49
N GLN A 107 -13.86 -13.70 -0.72
CA GLN A 107 -15.18 -13.26 -1.21
C GLN A 107 -16.21 -14.42 -1.34
N VAL A 108 -15.74 -15.66 -1.34
CA VAL A 108 -16.58 -16.87 -1.48
C VAL A 108 -16.86 -17.52 -0.12
N GLY A 109 -16.23 -17.02 0.96
CA GLY A 109 -16.39 -17.50 2.34
C GLY A 109 -15.38 -18.56 2.77
N ASN A 110 -14.37 -18.90 1.96
CA ASN A 110 -13.24 -19.75 2.35
C ASN A 110 -12.22 -18.95 3.15
N ASN A 111 -11.28 -19.64 3.82
CA ASN A 111 -10.14 -18.96 4.41
C ASN A 111 -9.29 -18.27 3.33
N VAL A 112 -8.74 -17.10 3.65
CA VAL A 112 -7.83 -16.39 2.76
C VAL A 112 -6.60 -17.25 2.51
N LYS A 113 -6.27 -17.49 1.23
CA LYS A 113 -5.04 -18.17 0.81
C LYS A 113 -4.06 -17.16 0.25
N LEU A 114 -2.93 -16.98 0.92
CA LEU A 114 -1.89 -16.06 0.46
C LEU A 114 -1.29 -16.51 -0.87
N PHE A 115 -1.00 -17.79 -0.97
CA PHE A 115 -0.55 -18.46 -2.20
C PHE A 115 -0.81 -19.96 -2.10
N ASP A 116 -0.87 -20.66 -3.23
CA ASP A 116 -0.88 -22.10 -3.31
C ASP A 116 -0.38 -22.57 -4.68
N GLY A 117 0.05 -23.84 -4.73
CA GLY A 117 0.33 -24.54 -5.98
C GLY A 117 1.80 -24.54 -6.42
N ASP A 118 1.98 -25.12 -7.60
CA ASP A 118 3.30 -25.47 -8.13
C ASP A 118 4.10 -24.28 -8.65
N ASN A 119 3.45 -23.14 -8.90
CA ASN A 119 4.11 -21.93 -9.36
C ASN A 119 4.96 -21.25 -8.28
N ASN A 120 4.78 -21.65 -7.01
CA ASN A 120 5.59 -21.15 -5.92
C ASN A 120 6.88 -21.94 -5.82
N GLU A 121 8.01 -21.24 -5.77
CA GLU A 121 9.34 -21.84 -5.70
C GLU A 121 10.03 -21.36 -4.43
N PHE A 122 10.79 -22.27 -3.80
CA PHE A 122 11.69 -21.93 -2.69
C PHE A 122 12.88 -22.88 -2.69
N GLY A 123 14.08 -22.33 -2.58
CA GLY A 123 15.29 -23.15 -2.49
C GLY A 123 16.52 -22.47 -3.06
N PHE A 124 17.61 -23.22 -3.13
CA PHE A 124 18.88 -22.76 -3.67
C PHE A 124 19.45 -23.71 -4.72
N ARG A 125 20.34 -23.17 -5.53
CA ARG A 125 21.08 -23.93 -6.55
C ARG A 125 22.42 -24.36 -6.00
N PHE A 126 22.81 -25.60 -6.32
CA PHE A 126 24.11 -26.14 -5.95
C PHE A 126 24.67 -27.02 -7.06
N ILE A 127 25.98 -27.32 -6.99
CA ILE A 127 26.70 -28.18 -7.93
C ILE A 127 27.05 -29.49 -7.26
N HIS A 128 26.73 -30.60 -7.91
CA HIS A 128 27.16 -31.94 -7.57
C HIS A 128 27.61 -32.69 -8.82
N ASN A 129 28.78 -33.33 -8.82
CA ASN A 129 29.34 -34.04 -9.98
C ASN A 129 29.30 -33.22 -11.29
N ASN A 130 29.70 -31.94 -11.25
CA ASN A 130 29.68 -31.00 -12.38
C ASN A 130 28.27 -30.73 -12.99
N ARG A 131 27.20 -30.94 -12.24
CA ARG A 131 25.82 -30.66 -12.64
C ARG A 131 25.17 -29.70 -11.66
N ASN A 132 24.34 -28.81 -12.19
CA ASN A 132 23.53 -27.90 -11.38
C ASN A 132 22.25 -28.60 -10.93
N PHE A 133 21.93 -28.47 -9.64
CA PHE A 133 20.70 -28.92 -9.03
C PHE A 133 20.01 -27.74 -8.33
N TYR A 134 18.70 -27.81 -8.26
CA TYR A 134 17.88 -26.87 -7.54
C TYR A 134 17.09 -27.59 -6.47
N THR A 135 17.24 -27.20 -5.20
CA THR A 135 16.61 -27.92 -4.10
C THR A 135 15.08 -27.95 -4.20
N ASN A 136 14.46 -26.96 -4.87
CA ASN A 136 13.01 -26.94 -5.12
C ASN A 136 12.51 -28.13 -5.96
N GLU A 137 13.40 -28.80 -6.72
CA GLU A 137 13.10 -29.94 -7.58
C GLU A 137 13.45 -31.29 -6.93
N LEU A 138 13.97 -31.28 -5.71
CA LEU A 138 14.40 -32.47 -5.00
C LEU A 138 13.37 -32.93 -3.99
N PHE A 139 13.27 -34.25 -3.77
CA PHE A 139 12.36 -34.85 -2.82
C PHE A 139 13.04 -35.04 -1.47
N PHE A 140 12.54 -34.35 -0.48
CA PHE A 140 12.94 -34.45 0.90
C PHE A 140 12.08 -35.50 1.63
N LYS A 141 12.63 -36.18 2.61
CA LYS A 141 11.87 -37.08 3.49
C LYS A 141 11.34 -36.27 4.67
N PRO A 142 10.02 -36.17 4.85
CA PRO A 142 9.45 -35.53 6.03
C PRO A 142 9.63 -36.40 7.27
N SER A 143 9.84 -35.78 8.43
CA SER A 143 9.72 -36.45 9.73
C SER A 143 8.26 -36.56 10.17
N GLU A 144 7.99 -37.26 11.26
CA GLU A 144 6.75 -37.09 12.00
C GLU A 144 6.68 -35.68 12.59
N ILE A 145 5.46 -35.16 12.75
CA ILE A 145 5.24 -33.88 13.44
C ILE A 145 5.41 -34.12 14.93
N VAL A 146 6.28 -33.36 15.55
CA VAL A 146 6.49 -33.35 17.00
C VAL A 146 5.86 -32.09 17.57
N THR A 147 5.03 -32.24 18.61
CA THR A 147 4.40 -31.12 19.29
C THR A 147 4.96 -30.98 20.69
N ASP A 148 5.50 -29.82 21.01
CA ASP A 148 6.06 -29.51 22.31
C ASP A 148 4.96 -29.20 23.36
N ALA A 149 5.38 -29.06 24.63
CA ALA A 149 4.46 -28.78 25.74
C ALA A 149 3.73 -27.44 25.62
N ASP A 150 4.33 -26.47 24.90
CA ASP A 150 3.75 -25.15 24.58
C ASP A 150 2.89 -25.16 23.31
N SER A 151 2.63 -26.34 22.75
CA SER A 151 1.90 -26.58 21.50
C SER A 151 2.61 -26.06 20.23
N THR A 152 3.92 -25.82 20.29
CA THR A 152 4.74 -25.58 19.09
C THR A 152 4.89 -26.87 18.30
N GLN A 153 4.59 -26.82 17.00
CA GLN A 153 4.68 -27.97 16.11
C GLN A 153 5.96 -27.91 15.28
N HIS A 154 6.76 -28.97 15.32
CA HIS A 154 8.02 -29.10 14.61
C HIS A 154 7.92 -30.16 13.52
N ILE A 155 8.49 -29.86 12.35
CA ILE A 155 8.66 -30.81 11.25
C ILE A 155 10.01 -30.60 10.58
N ASN A 156 10.69 -31.70 10.25
CA ASN A 156 11.95 -31.68 9.52
C ASN A 156 11.78 -32.36 8.16
N PHE A 157 12.44 -31.80 7.17
CA PHE A 157 12.55 -32.36 5.83
C PHE A 157 14.03 -32.59 5.51
N THR A 158 14.41 -33.81 5.20
CA THR A 158 15.83 -34.18 5.07
C THR A 158 16.13 -34.83 3.73
N ILE A 159 17.22 -34.39 3.09
CA ILE A 159 17.88 -35.09 1.99
C ILE A 159 19.16 -35.73 2.53
N ALA A 160 19.32 -37.03 2.29
CA ALA A 160 20.58 -37.70 2.48
C ALA A 160 21.46 -37.59 1.24
N ALA A 161 22.72 -37.23 1.39
CA ALA A 161 23.72 -37.18 0.33
C ALA A 161 25.03 -37.81 0.75
N GLY A 162 25.18 -39.10 0.46
CA GLY A 162 26.27 -39.91 0.96
C GLY A 162 26.21 -40.13 2.47
N ASN A 163 27.23 -39.66 3.19
CA ASN A 163 27.28 -39.75 4.67
C ASN A 163 26.75 -38.47 5.34
N GLY A 164 26.32 -37.49 4.56
CA GLY A 164 25.83 -36.19 5.04
C GLY A 164 24.34 -35.98 4.79
N ASN A 165 23.79 -34.98 5.45
CA ASN A 165 22.38 -34.60 5.33
C ASN A 165 22.22 -33.09 5.15
N LEU A 166 21.22 -32.72 4.33
CA LEU A 166 20.66 -31.37 4.28
C LEU A 166 19.29 -31.44 4.92
N THR A 167 19.03 -30.60 5.92
CA THR A 167 17.77 -30.60 6.64
C THR A 167 17.17 -29.18 6.65
N TYR A 168 15.89 -29.11 6.28
CA TYR A 168 15.03 -27.94 6.48
C TYR A 168 14.12 -28.23 7.67
N SER A 169 14.23 -27.41 8.71
CA SER A 169 13.44 -27.54 9.95
C SER A 169 12.46 -26.40 10.05
N TYR A 170 11.20 -26.72 10.29
CA TYR A 170 10.15 -25.74 10.49
C TYR A 170 9.53 -25.89 11.87
N ALA A 171 9.21 -24.76 12.52
CA ALA A 171 8.50 -24.73 13.78
C ALA A 171 7.38 -23.68 13.76
N LEU A 172 6.14 -24.12 13.97
CA LEU A 172 4.97 -23.27 14.04
C LEU A 172 4.49 -23.13 15.48
N LYS A 173 4.64 -21.94 16.04
CA LYS A 173 4.19 -21.61 17.40
C LYS A 173 2.67 -21.57 17.49
N ASN A 174 2.13 -21.92 18.64
CA ASN A 174 0.70 -21.77 18.90
C ASN A 174 0.29 -20.29 18.89
N ASP A 175 -0.91 -20.00 18.33
CA ASP A 175 -1.49 -18.64 18.24
C ASP A 175 -0.55 -17.57 17.64
N SER A 176 0.27 -17.95 16.64
CA SER A 176 1.24 -17.07 15.99
C SER A 176 1.09 -17.10 14.48
N TYR A 177 1.47 -15.99 13.84
CA TYR A 177 1.64 -15.86 12.39
C TYR A 177 3.08 -16.15 11.94
N GLU A 178 3.96 -16.53 12.89
CA GLU A 178 5.39 -16.79 12.67
C GLU A 178 5.63 -18.29 12.49
N LEU A 179 6.36 -18.62 11.43
CA LEU A 179 6.88 -19.94 11.13
C LEU A 179 8.40 -19.82 11.13
N ASP A 180 9.04 -20.34 12.18
CA ASP A 180 10.50 -20.45 12.23
C ASP A 180 10.98 -21.44 11.17
N PHE A 181 12.09 -21.13 10.51
CA PHE A 181 12.69 -21.94 9.45
C PHE A 181 14.20 -21.97 9.60
N ASP A 182 14.77 -23.17 9.63
CA ASP A 182 16.21 -23.38 9.72
C ASP A 182 16.73 -24.23 8.56
N ILE A 183 17.88 -23.88 8.05
CA ILE A 183 18.67 -24.73 7.15
C ILE A 183 19.88 -25.23 7.92
N SER A 184 20.06 -26.56 7.96
CA SER A 184 21.23 -27.18 8.54
C SER A 184 21.84 -28.24 7.62
N SER A 185 23.15 -28.36 7.67
CA SER A 185 23.88 -29.42 6.94
C SER A 185 24.79 -30.15 7.87
N ASP A 186 24.91 -31.47 7.68
CA ASP A 186 25.88 -32.30 8.33
C ASP A 186 26.71 -33.02 7.27
N SER A 187 28.03 -32.87 7.34
CA SER A 187 29.02 -33.61 6.53
C SER A 187 28.81 -33.48 5.00
N LEU A 188 28.23 -32.38 4.51
CA LEU A 188 27.91 -32.15 3.09
C LEU A 188 29.02 -31.49 2.29
N GLY A 189 30.00 -30.84 2.90
CA GLY A 189 30.95 -29.97 2.21
C GLY A 189 31.74 -30.64 1.06
N ASN A 190 31.86 -31.97 1.08
CA ASN A 190 32.49 -32.75 -0.01
C ASN A 190 31.50 -33.24 -1.06
N ALA A 191 30.19 -33.16 -0.78
CA ALA A 191 29.15 -33.67 -1.64
C ALA A 191 28.56 -32.61 -2.56
N ILE A 192 28.45 -31.35 -2.06
CA ILE A 192 27.84 -30.25 -2.76
C ILE A 192 28.71 -28.99 -2.71
N SER A 193 28.64 -28.17 -3.75
CA SER A 193 29.27 -26.87 -3.79
C SER A 193 28.28 -25.84 -4.33
N VAL A 194 28.44 -24.59 -3.94
CA VAL A 194 27.65 -23.46 -4.43
C VAL A 194 28.51 -22.53 -5.27
N ASN A 195 27.89 -21.85 -6.22
CA ASN A 195 28.57 -20.83 -7.01
C ASN A 195 28.64 -19.54 -6.19
N GLY A 196 29.86 -19.00 -6.04
CA GLY A 196 30.04 -17.71 -5.36
C GLY A 196 30.34 -17.80 -3.87
N ALA A 197 30.35 -16.64 -3.22
CA ALA A 197 30.68 -16.48 -1.80
C ALA A 197 29.46 -16.57 -0.87
N ALA A 198 28.25 -16.60 -1.43
CA ALA A 198 27.01 -16.69 -0.70
C ALA A 198 26.09 -17.75 -1.32
N LEU A 199 25.25 -18.36 -0.51
CA LEU A 199 24.16 -19.21 -0.92
C LEU A 199 23.03 -18.32 -1.44
N GLU A 200 22.62 -18.51 -2.70
CA GLU A 200 21.50 -17.76 -3.30
C GLU A 200 20.20 -18.53 -3.06
N LEU A 201 19.39 -18.05 -2.11
CA LEU A 201 18.05 -18.54 -1.84
C LEU A 201 17.04 -17.80 -2.72
N ALA A 202 16.39 -18.53 -3.60
CA ALA A 202 15.29 -18.00 -4.42
C ALA A 202 13.95 -18.29 -3.76
N TRP A 203 13.11 -17.27 -3.66
CA TRP A 203 11.72 -17.36 -3.21
C TRP A 203 10.83 -16.67 -4.24
N LYS A 204 9.84 -17.40 -4.78
CA LYS A 204 8.92 -16.93 -5.79
C LYS A 204 7.50 -17.27 -5.43
N VAL A 205 6.61 -16.31 -5.55
CA VAL A 205 5.19 -16.43 -5.23
C VAL A 205 4.35 -15.78 -6.32
N ASP A 206 3.34 -16.50 -6.79
CA ASP A 206 2.25 -15.93 -7.56
C ASP A 206 1.16 -15.47 -6.58
N MET A 207 1.06 -14.15 -6.34
CA MET A 207 0.09 -13.53 -5.43
C MET A 207 -1.31 -13.62 -6.03
N ARG A 208 -2.24 -14.22 -5.31
CA ARG A 208 -3.61 -14.46 -5.75
C ARG A 208 -4.47 -13.19 -5.61
N ALA A 209 -5.43 -13.03 -6.52
CA ALA A 209 -6.49 -12.04 -6.36
C ALA A 209 -7.41 -12.45 -5.19
N GLN A 210 -7.49 -11.62 -4.17
CA GLN A 210 -8.29 -11.84 -2.95
C GLN A 210 -9.50 -10.91 -2.90
N GLU A 211 -9.38 -9.71 -3.51
CA GLU A 211 -10.31 -8.63 -3.31
C GLU A 211 -11.18 -8.36 -4.55
N LYS A 212 -12.33 -7.73 -4.31
CA LYS A 212 -13.17 -7.24 -5.38
C LYS A 212 -12.51 -6.02 -6.03
N GLY A 213 -12.09 -6.13 -7.26
CA GLY A 213 -11.40 -5.04 -7.96
C GLY A 213 -9.89 -5.24 -8.05
N HIS A 214 -9.49 -6.17 -8.91
CA HIS A 214 -8.11 -6.55 -9.23
C HIS A 214 -7.16 -5.34 -9.42
N LYS A 215 -7.60 -4.28 -10.11
CA LYS A 215 -6.81 -3.08 -10.33
C LYS A 215 -6.51 -2.33 -9.02
N SER A 216 -7.50 -2.20 -8.14
CA SER A 216 -7.33 -1.55 -6.84
C SER A 216 -6.36 -2.34 -5.96
N GLU A 217 -6.58 -3.65 -5.84
CA GLU A 217 -5.72 -4.55 -5.08
C GLU A 217 -4.28 -4.52 -5.61
N GLY A 218 -4.09 -4.56 -6.95
CA GLY A 218 -2.77 -4.48 -7.58
C GLY A 218 -2.01 -3.19 -7.31
N MET A 219 -2.69 -2.06 -7.08
CA MET A 219 -2.04 -0.79 -6.72
C MET A 219 -1.48 -0.78 -5.29
N TRP A 220 -2.05 -1.61 -4.39
CA TRP A 220 -1.63 -1.71 -3.00
C TRP A 220 -0.70 -2.90 -2.74
N SER A 221 -0.44 -3.72 -3.77
CA SER A 221 0.37 -4.93 -3.68
C SER A 221 1.75 -4.69 -4.27
N GLY A 222 2.81 -5.29 -3.69
CA GLY A 222 4.18 -5.09 -4.16
C GLY A 222 5.22 -5.90 -3.39
N VAL A 223 6.48 -5.72 -3.79
CA VAL A 223 7.65 -6.26 -3.10
C VAL A 223 8.26 -5.16 -2.25
N TYR A 224 8.34 -5.40 -0.94
CA TYR A 224 8.92 -4.51 0.06
C TYR A 224 10.17 -5.14 0.64
N TYR A 225 11.09 -4.34 1.12
CA TYR A 225 12.31 -4.83 1.76
C TYR A 225 12.85 -3.80 2.75
N LYS A 226 13.57 -4.27 3.76
CA LYS A 226 14.20 -3.43 4.78
C LYS A 226 15.71 -3.59 4.73
N TYR A 227 16.40 -2.47 4.62
CA TYR A 227 17.85 -2.42 4.82
C TYR A 227 18.20 -2.61 6.30
N ASN A 228 19.28 -3.34 6.60
CA ASN A 228 19.67 -3.64 7.97
C ASN A 228 19.82 -2.37 8.85
N ASP A 229 20.48 -1.35 8.34
CA ASP A 229 20.68 -0.07 9.05
C ASP A 229 19.96 1.09 8.36
N GLY A 230 18.81 0.84 7.74
CA GLY A 230 18.11 1.83 6.93
C GLY A 230 16.60 1.67 6.92
N ASP A 231 15.96 2.45 6.05
CA ASP A 231 14.51 2.52 5.92
C ASP A 231 13.95 1.31 5.14
N VAL A 232 12.64 1.13 5.24
CA VAL A 232 11.85 0.24 4.36
C VAL A 232 11.67 0.91 3.01
N ASP A 233 11.82 0.16 1.93
CA ASP A 233 11.64 0.63 0.55
C ASP A 233 10.85 -0.41 -0.25
N GLU A 234 10.37 -0.04 -1.44
CA GLU A 234 9.50 -0.88 -2.26
C GLU A 234 9.87 -0.85 -3.74
N LEU A 235 9.47 -1.87 -4.49
CA LEU A 235 9.44 -1.85 -5.95
C LEU A 235 8.17 -1.15 -6.43
N SER A 236 8.21 -0.63 -7.66
CA SER A 236 7.04 0.00 -8.28
C SER A 236 5.82 -0.94 -8.27
N ALA A 237 4.69 -0.43 -7.81
CA ALA A 237 3.44 -1.19 -7.78
C ALA A 237 2.87 -1.47 -9.19
N SER A 238 3.31 -0.76 -10.24
CA SER A 238 2.75 -0.86 -11.58
C SER A 238 3.73 -1.49 -12.58
N GLY A 239 3.21 -2.41 -13.42
CA GLY A 239 3.97 -3.01 -14.51
C GLY A 239 4.99 -4.05 -14.05
N LYS A 240 6.16 -4.04 -14.68
CA LYS A 240 7.30 -4.90 -14.34
C LYS A 240 8.40 -4.02 -13.76
N ASP A 241 8.91 -4.40 -12.59
CA ASP A 241 10.04 -3.73 -11.93
C ASP A 241 11.04 -4.74 -11.39
N SER A 242 12.32 -4.37 -11.39
CA SER A 242 13.41 -5.22 -10.90
C SER A 242 14.49 -4.37 -10.26
N LYS A 243 15.02 -4.83 -9.12
CA LYS A 243 16.06 -4.12 -8.38
C LYS A 243 17.11 -5.10 -7.86
N GLU A 244 18.36 -4.78 -8.12
CA GLU A 244 19.51 -5.47 -7.53
C GLU A 244 20.02 -4.67 -6.34
N LEU A 245 20.13 -5.31 -5.18
CA LEU A 245 20.49 -4.71 -3.90
C LEU A 245 21.78 -5.35 -3.40
N ASN A 246 22.82 -4.52 -3.27
CA ASN A 246 24.15 -4.92 -2.83
C ASN A 246 24.42 -4.56 -1.35
N LEU A 247 23.39 -4.14 -0.62
CA LEU A 247 23.41 -3.84 0.80
C LEU A 247 22.72 -4.93 1.60
N SER A 248 23.10 -5.08 2.87
CA SER A 248 22.48 -6.06 3.77
C SER A 248 21.01 -5.70 4.03
N LEU A 249 20.15 -6.74 4.06
CA LEU A 249 18.74 -6.63 4.30
C LEU A 249 18.32 -7.46 5.52
N ASP A 250 17.37 -6.97 6.30
CA ASP A 250 16.76 -7.72 7.41
C ASP A 250 15.69 -8.68 6.89
N TRP A 251 14.86 -8.19 5.96
CA TRP A 251 13.76 -8.97 5.40
C TRP A 251 13.35 -8.51 3.99
N VAL A 252 12.65 -9.41 3.31
CA VAL A 252 11.92 -9.16 2.06
C VAL A 252 10.47 -9.58 2.26
N ALA A 253 9.51 -8.80 1.76
CA ALA A 253 8.08 -9.05 1.87
C ALA A 253 7.39 -9.01 0.52
N PHE A 254 6.51 -9.98 0.30
CA PHE A 254 5.50 -9.96 -0.76
C PHE A 254 4.19 -9.53 -0.11
N LYS A 255 3.88 -8.25 -0.27
CA LYS A 255 2.72 -7.60 0.33
C LYS A 255 1.57 -7.56 -0.66
N ASP A 256 0.45 -8.14 -0.29
CA ASP A 256 -0.86 -7.88 -0.88
C ASP A 256 -1.56 -6.70 -0.16
N GLN A 257 -2.72 -6.27 -0.63
CA GLN A 257 -3.43 -5.13 -0.05
C GLN A 257 -3.59 -5.31 1.47
N TYR A 258 -4.12 -6.45 1.92
CA TYR A 258 -4.47 -6.70 3.33
C TYR A 258 -3.63 -7.77 4.01
N PHE A 259 -2.73 -8.42 3.31
CA PHE A 259 -1.90 -9.51 3.84
C PHE A 259 -0.48 -9.40 3.34
N SER A 260 0.45 -9.92 4.14
CA SER A 260 1.86 -9.96 3.76
C SER A 260 2.48 -11.31 4.05
N SER A 261 3.31 -11.77 3.13
CA SER A 261 4.23 -12.89 3.32
C SER A 261 5.63 -12.33 3.39
N LEU A 262 6.33 -12.54 4.51
CA LEU A 262 7.69 -12.04 4.71
C LEU A 262 8.67 -13.18 4.87
N PHE A 263 9.89 -12.96 4.40
CA PHE A 263 11.04 -13.80 4.66
C PHE A 263 12.09 -12.96 5.38
N VAL A 264 12.37 -13.31 6.63
CA VAL A 264 13.21 -12.57 7.58
C VAL A 264 14.44 -13.41 7.88
N ALA A 265 15.63 -12.80 7.87
CA ALA A 265 16.87 -13.45 8.25
C ALA A 265 17.22 -13.16 9.71
N ASP A 266 17.66 -14.17 10.44
CA ASP A 266 18.19 -13.94 11.80
C ASP A 266 19.53 -13.16 11.77
N ASN A 267 20.33 -13.33 10.70
CA ASN A 267 21.67 -12.74 10.55
C ASN A 267 21.82 -11.93 9.24
N ASN A 268 20.81 -11.25 8.80
CA ASN A 268 20.74 -10.41 7.59
C ASN A 268 21.09 -11.14 6.28
N PHE A 269 20.42 -10.77 5.21
CA PHE A 269 20.80 -11.13 3.85
C PHE A 269 21.97 -10.26 3.38
N ALA A 270 22.91 -10.85 2.64
CA ALA A 270 24.08 -10.13 2.11
C ALA A 270 23.74 -9.21 0.91
N GLY A 271 22.55 -9.35 0.36
CA GLY A 271 22.01 -8.62 -0.78
C GLY A 271 20.83 -9.36 -1.35
N ALA A 272 20.17 -8.79 -2.35
CA ALA A 272 19.04 -9.44 -3.03
C ALA A 272 18.90 -8.98 -4.48
N VAL A 273 18.29 -9.84 -5.29
CA VAL A 273 17.67 -9.47 -6.58
C VAL A 273 16.18 -9.65 -6.43
N LEU A 274 15.44 -8.55 -6.60
CA LEU A 274 13.99 -8.50 -6.42
C LEU A 274 13.30 -8.24 -7.76
N ASN A 275 12.24 -8.99 -8.05
CA ASN A 275 11.43 -8.81 -9.25
C ASN A 275 9.96 -8.76 -8.89
N SER A 276 9.21 -7.91 -9.58
CA SER A 276 7.75 -7.79 -9.49
C SER A 276 7.17 -7.63 -10.89
N GLU A 277 6.15 -8.41 -11.22
CA GLU A 277 5.47 -8.33 -12.51
C GLU A 277 3.96 -8.40 -12.30
N ALA A 278 3.25 -7.31 -12.69
CA ALA A 278 1.81 -7.23 -12.58
C ALA A 278 1.12 -8.05 -13.68
N HIS A 279 0.06 -8.76 -13.33
CA HIS A 279 -0.76 -9.53 -14.24
C HIS A 279 -1.97 -8.75 -14.76
N ALA A 280 -2.60 -9.25 -15.83
CA ALA A 280 -3.80 -8.65 -16.40
C ALA A 280 -5.00 -8.76 -15.46
N GLU A 281 -5.94 -7.82 -15.54
CA GLU A 281 -7.15 -7.77 -14.71
C GLU A 281 -8.05 -9.02 -14.82
N THR A 282 -7.87 -9.84 -15.85
CA THR A 282 -8.62 -11.08 -16.07
C THR A 282 -8.00 -12.31 -15.40
N ASP A 283 -6.80 -12.16 -14.83
CA ASP A 283 -6.08 -13.26 -14.22
C ASP A 283 -6.51 -13.47 -12.77
N SER A 284 -6.41 -14.70 -12.27
CA SER A 284 -6.59 -15.02 -10.86
C SER A 284 -5.38 -14.65 -9.98
N ILE A 285 -4.33 -14.14 -10.62
CA ILE A 285 -3.06 -13.73 -10.01
C ILE A 285 -2.91 -12.23 -10.24
N ILE A 286 -2.61 -11.50 -9.16
CA ILE A 286 -2.38 -10.06 -9.22
C ILE A 286 -0.96 -9.76 -9.67
N LYS A 287 0.01 -10.44 -9.05
CA LYS A 287 1.43 -10.24 -9.32
C LYS A 287 2.20 -11.53 -9.18
N ARG A 288 3.22 -11.65 -10.00
CA ARG A 288 4.33 -12.57 -9.79
C ARG A 288 5.44 -11.82 -9.09
N THR A 289 5.87 -12.33 -7.93
CA THR A 289 6.93 -11.75 -7.11
C THR A 289 8.05 -12.76 -6.93
N GLU A 290 9.28 -12.27 -7.02
CA GLU A 290 10.49 -13.11 -6.87
C GLU A 290 11.55 -12.34 -6.08
N ALA A 291 12.16 -13.01 -5.13
CA ALA A 291 13.31 -12.54 -4.39
C ALA A 291 14.40 -13.62 -4.41
N THR A 292 15.60 -13.27 -4.88
CA THR A 292 16.80 -14.10 -4.71
C THR A 292 17.69 -13.40 -3.71
N VAL A 293 17.81 -13.95 -2.51
CA VAL A 293 18.57 -13.36 -1.40
C VAL A 293 19.89 -14.09 -1.20
N GLY A 294 20.95 -13.33 -0.96
CA GLY A 294 22.27 -13.85 -0.65
C GLY A 294 22.40 -14.19 0.85
N VAL A 295 22.80 -15.41 1.16
CA VAL A 295 22.96 -15.91 2.52
C VAL A 295 24.39 -16.41 2.73
N LYS A 296 25.06 -15.97 3.78
CA LYS A 296 26.37 -16.51 4.16
C LYS A 296 26.18 -17.87 4.79
N TYR A 297 26.63 -18.93 4.13
CA TYR A 297 26.49 -20.29 4.62
C TYR A 297 27.69 -21.12 4.22
N ASN A 298 28.16 -21.98 5.16
CA ASN A 298 29.32 -22.82 4.92
C ASN A 298 29.00 -24.32 5.17
N PHE A 299 28.81 -25.07 4.09
CA PHE A 299 28.50 -26.49 4.12
C PHE A 299 29.59 -27.36 4.78
N TYR A 300 30.82 -26.85 4.96
CA TYR A 300 31.92 -27.57 5.61
C TYR A 300 31.91 -27.47 7.15
N GLN A 301 31.16 -26.54 7.73
CA GLN A 301 31.18 -26.24 9.16
C GLN A 301 29.99 -26.80 9.94
N ASN A 302 29.11 -27.59 9.31
CA ASN A 302 27.89 -28.11 9.94
C ASN A 302 27.09 -27.00 10.63
N GLU A 303 26.98 -25.86 9.94
CA GLU A 303 26.27 -24.69 10.44
C GLU A 303 24.76 -24.89 10.37
N LYS A 304 24.09 -24.24 11.31
CA LYS A 304 22.64 -24.00 11.25
C LYS A 304 22.41 -22.51 11.05
N ILE A 305 21.57 -22.16 10.09
CA ILE A 305 21.16 -20.78 9.85
C ILE A 305 19.65 -20.66 9.97
N GLY A 306 19.22 -19.66 10.73
CA GLY A 306 17.81 -19.42 11.04
C GLY A 306 17.22 -18.29 10.20
N PHE A 307 15.94 -18.48 9.91
CA PHE A 307 15.05 -17.56 9.23
C PHE A 307 13.66 -17.64 9.83
N LYS A 308 12.81 -16.71 9.43
CA LYS A 308 11.39 -16.73 9.76
C LYS A 308 10.56 -16.41 8.53
N PHE A 309 9.48 -17.14 8.37
CA PHE A 309 8.39 -16.71 7.53
C PHE A 309 7.32 -16.06 8.42
N LEU A 310 6.84 -14.88 8.04
CA LEU A 310 5.70 -14.25 8.68
C LEU A 310 4.55 -14.20 7.66
N PHE A 311 3.41 -14.76 8.03
CA PHE A 311 2.21 -14.77 7.21
C PHE A 311 1.12 -13.98 7.93
N VAL A 312 1.11 -12.65 7.74
CA VAL A 312 0.41 -11.72 8.62
C VAL A 312 -0.70 -10.96 7.90
N PRO A 313 -1.80 -10.65 8.59
CA PRO A 313 -2.70 -9.59 8.15
C PRO A 313 -2.01 -8.24 8.32
N ASN A 314 -2.25 -7.32 7.41
CA ASN A 314 -1.73 -5.95 7.46
C ASN A 314 -2.54 -5.11 8.47
N TYR A 315 -2.66 -5.61 9.70
CA TYR A 315 -3.28 -4.96 10.83
C TYR A 315 -2.23 -4.26 11.67
N TYR A 316 -2.40 -2.95 11.89
CA TYR A 316 -1.38 -2.10 12.51
C TYR A 316 -0.76 -2.71 13.77
N TYR A 317 -1.60 -3.13 14.74
CA TYR A 317 -1.12 -3.67 16.02
C TYR A 317 -0.49 -5.08 15.91
N THR A 318 -0.90 -5.87 14.92
CA THR A 318 -0.22 -7.13 14.62
C THR A 318 1.18 -6.86 14.07
N LEU A 319 1.32 -5.92 13.13
CA LEU A 319 2.62 -5.56 12.57
C LEU A 319 3.53 -4.89 13.60
N GLU A 320 2.98 -4.03 14.46
CA GLU A 320 3.69 -3.38 15.57
C GLU A 320 4.24 -4.38 16.60
N SER A 321 3.58 -5.54 16.78
CA SER A 321 4.01 -6.57 17.75
C SER A 321 5.31 -7.28 17.38
N PHE A 322 5.81 -7.13 16.16
CA PHE A 322 7.08 -7.68 15.71
C PHE A 322 8.20 -6.65 15.93
N ASP A 323 8.70 -6.60 17.16
CA ASP A 323 9.73 -5.64 17.58
C ASP A 323 10.98 -5.68 16.69
N GLY A 324 11.49 -4.50 16.32
CA GLY A 324 12.74 -4.33 15.56
C GLY A 324 12.62 -4.57 14.05
N LEU A 325 11.50 -5.08 13.56
CA LEU A 325 11.31 -5.32 12.12
C LEU A 325 10.67 -4.13 11.39
N GLU A 326 10.11 -3.15 12.11
CA GLU A 326 9.45 -1.96 11.54
C GLU A 326 8.35 -2.29 10.51
N LEU A 327 7.59 -3.37 10.76
CA LEU A 327 6.59 -3.86 9.80
C LEU A 327 5.40 -2.92 9.61
N THR A 328 5.18 -1.96 10.50
CA THR A 328 4.16 -0.92 10.34
C THR A 328 4.38 -0.06 9.09
N GLU A 329 5.63 0.02 8.58
CA GLU A 329 5.97 0.70 7.33
C GLU A 329 5.40 -0.02 6.07
N LEU A 330 4.96 -1.29 6.20
CA LEU A 330 4.20 -1.97 5.14
C LEU A 330 2.83 -1.31 4.91
N LEU A 331 2.30 -0.57 5.91
CA LEU A 331 1.04 0.15 5.77
C LEU A 331 1.29 1.51 5.11
N PRO A 332 0.67 1.80 3.97
CA PRO A 332 0.86 3.05 3.26
C PRO A 332 0.09 4.20 3.93
N LEU A 333 0.33 4.45 5.22
CA LEU A 333 -0.39 5.43 6.04
C LEU A 333 -0.13 6.89 5.64
N GLY A 334 0.83 7.12 4.73
CA GLY A 334 1.23 8.44 4.25
C GLY A 334 2.46 8.99 4.97
N TRP A 335 3.07 10.00 4.38
CA TRP A 335 4.31 10.61 4.87
C TRP A 335 4.06 11.88 5.71
N GLY A 336 4.95 12.19 6.64
CA GLY A 336 4.95 13.40 7.43
C GLY A 336 3.66 13.59 8.25
N ILE A 337 2.97 14.72 8.07
CA ILE A 337 1.75 15.04 8.84
C ILE A 337 0.60 14.06 8.57
N PHE A 338 0.54 13.42 7.41
CA PHE A 338 -0.53 12.48 7.06
C PHE A 338 -0.36 11.16 7.81
N GLY A 339 0.85 10.60 7.82
CA GLY A 339 1.21 9.42 8.63
C GLY A 339 0.99 9.70 10.11
N TRP A 340 1.49 10.84 10.61
CA TRP A 340 1.30 11.26 12.01
C TRP A 340 -0.19 11.31 12.42
N VAL A 341 -1.08 11.85 11.56
CA VAL A 341 -2.54 11.88 11.85
C VAL A 341 -3.12 10.48 11.91
N ASN A 342 -2.68 9.56 11.04
CA ASN A 342 -3.13 8.17 11.07
C ASN A 342 -2.65 7.45 12.34
N GLU A 343 -1.37 7.45 12.62
CA GLU A 343 -0.76 6.70 13.71
C GLU A 343 -1.16 7.20 15.10
N TRP A 344 -1.23 8.53 15.27
CA TRP A 344 -1.48 9.13 16.59
C TRP A 344 -2.93 9.53 16.83
N PHE A 345 -3.76 9.54 15.81
CA PHE A 345 -5.15 9.95 15.99
C PHE A 345 -6.16 8.97 15.41
N ILE A 346 -6.11 8.66 14.10
CA ILE A 346 -7.15 7.85 13.46
C ILE A 346 -7.11 6.40 13.98
N ILE A 347 -5.96 5.73 13.91
CA ILE A 347 -5.80 4.32 14.32
C ILE A 347 -6.13 4.12 15.81
N PRO A 348 -5.59 4.91 16.76
CA PRO A 348 -5.93 4.73 18.17
C PRO A 348 -7.42 4.98 18.48
N VAL A 349 -8.02 6.01 17.86
CA VAL A 349 -9.46 6.27 18.04
C VAL A 349 -10.30 5.15 17.45
N PHE A 350 -9.93 4.66 16.25
CA PHE A 350 -10.60 3.55 15.59
C PHE A 350 -10.53 2.29 16.46
N LYS A 351 -9.36 1.93 16.95
CA LYS A 351 -9.14 0.80 17.86
C LYS A 351 -9.97 0.89 19.15
N TYR A 352 -10.01 2.08 19.76
CA TYR A 352 -10.83 2.28 20.95
C TYR A 352 -12.32 2.09 20.68
N LEU A 353 -12.79 2.55 19.50
CA LEU A 353 -14.18 2.38 19.11
C LEU A 353 -14.52 0.91 18.78
N GLU A 354 -13.59 0.13 18.24
CA GLU A 354 -13.75 -1.32 18.02
C GLU A 354 -14.02 -2.09 19.32
N MET A 355 -13.43 -1.66 20.44
CA MET A 355 -13.67 -2.28 21.76
C MET A 355 -15.11 -2.07 22.26
N VAL A 356 -15.79 -1.03 21.76
CA VAL A 356 -17.10 -0.60 22.25
C VAL A 356 -18.23 -0.96 21.27
N PHE A 357 -17.96 -0.90 19.99
CA PHE A 357 -18.96 -1.06 18.92
C PHE A 357 -18.56 -2.19 18.00
N SER A 358 -19.52 -3.04 17.66
CA SER A 358 -19.34 -4.16 16.70
C SER A 358 -19.63 -3.77 15.26
N SER A 359 -20.28 -2.63 14.99
CA SER A 359 -20.62 -2.18 13.64
C SER A 359 -19.62 -1.15 13.14
N TYR A 360 -18.85 -1.48 12.13
CA TYR A 360 -17.85 -0.59 11.55
C TYR A 360 -18.45 0.66 10.89
N GLY A 361 -19.66 0.57 10.35
CA GLY A 361 -20.38 1.76 9.87
C GLY A 361 -20.68 2.76 11.00
N ILE A 362 -21.02 2.28 12.22
CA ILE A 362 -21.19 3.12 13.40
C ILE A 362 -19.85 3.68 13.88
N ILE A 363 -18.79 2.88 13.84
CA ILE A 363 -17.43 3.32 14.18
C ILE A 363 -17.01 4.48 13.28
N ILE A 364 -17.20 4.37 11.95
CA ILE A 364 -16.91 5.43 10.98
C ILE A 364 -17.73 6.69 11.27
N LEU A 365 -19.01 6.54 11.60
CA LEU A 365 -19.87 7.67 11.96
C LEU A 365 -19.33 8.41 13.21
N ILE A 366 -19.01 7.67 14.27
CA ILE A 366 -18.53 8.25 15.54
C ILE A 366 -17.14 8.87 15.35
N LEU A 367 -16.22 8.19 14.64
CA LEU A 367 -14.92 8.74 14.26
C LEU A 367 -15.07 10.08 13.53
N THR A 368 -15.99 10.13 12.55
CA THR A 368 -16.28 11.36 11.80
C THR A 368 -16.80 12.46 12.72
N LEU A 369 -17.69 12.15 13.66
CA LEU A 369 -18.20 13.11 14.65
C LEU A 369 -17.09 13.62 15.56
N ILE A 370 -16.21 12.76 16.06
CA ILE A 370 -15.06 13.15 16.89
C ILE A 370 -14.17 14.13 16.13
N ILE A 371 -13.80 13.80 14.88
CA ILE A 371 -13.01 14.69 14.01
C ILE A 371 -13.70 16.06 13.87
N LYS A 372 -15.00 16.07 13.59
CA LYS A 372 -15.74 17.33 13.43
C LYS A 372 -15.87 18.14 14.71
N ILE A 373 -16.02 17.50 15.86
CA ILE A 373 -16.02 18.18 17.17
C ILE A 373 -14.66 18.82 17.44
N VAL A 374 -13.56 18.11 17.19
CA VAL A 374 -12.19 18.65 17.35
C VAL A 374 -11.97 19.86 16.44
N LEU A 375 -12.51 19.83 15.21
CA LEU A 375 -12.38 20.90 14.25
C LEU A 375 -13.40 22.05 14.46
N MET A 376 -14.43 21.88 15.30
CA MET A 376 -15.53 22.84 15.45
C MET A 376 -15.07 24.28 15.79
N PRO A 377 -14.11 24.52 16.74
CA PRO A 377 -13.65 25.88 17.03
C PRO A 377 -13.04 26.58 15.82
N LEU A 378 -12.31 25.83 14.98
CA LEU A 378 -11.68 26.34 13.77
C LEU A 378 -12.74 26.65 12.70
N MET A 379 -13.72 25.75 12.54
CA MET A 379 -14.85 25.95 11.65
C MET A 379 -15.63 27.21 12.03
N TYR A 380 -15.95 27.40 13.32
CA TYR A 380 -16.64 28.59 13.81
C TYR A 380 -15.88 29.88 13.47
N SER A 381 -14.55 29.92 13.74
CA SER A 381 -13.70 31.08 13.43
C SER A 381 -13.74 31.43 11.93
N SER A 382 -13.69 30.43 11.07
CA SER A 382 -13.75 30.61 9.63
C SER A 382 -15.12 31.08 9.15
N TYR A 383 -16.21 30.50 9.66
CA TYR A 383 -17.56 30.98 9.33
C TYR A 383 -17.79 32.42 9.75
N LYS A 384 -17.26 32.82 10.91
CA LYS A 384 -17.28 34.22 11.33
C LYS A 384 -16.53 35.13 10.35
N SER A 385 -15.39 34.66 9.82
CA SER A 385 -14.63 35.37 8.77
C SER A 385 -15.41 35.48 7.45
N GLN A 386 -16.05 34.39 7.02
CA GLN A 386 -16.90 34.37 5.83
C GLN A 386 -18.13 35.27 6.00
N ALA A 387 -18.77 35.31 7.16
CA ALA A 387 -19.88 36.21 7.46
C ALA A 387 -19.46 37.69 7.35
N LYS A 388 -18.25 38.03 7.85
CA LYS A 388 -17.69 39.38 7.68
C LYS A 388 -17.54 39.76 6.20
N MET A 389 -17.04 38.84 5.36
CA MET A 389 -16.91 39.08 3.91
C MET A 389 -18.29 39.19 3.22
N ARG A 390 -19.27 38.38 3.64
CA ARG A 390 -20.64 38.40 3.12
C ARG A 390 -21.33 39.77 3.41
N VAL A 391 -21.18 40.26 4.63
CA VAL A 391 -21.76 41.56 5.03
C VAL A 391 -21.13 42.74 4.27
N LEU A 392 -19.87 42.61 3.85
CA LEU A 392 -19.20 43.63 3.02
C LEU A 392 -19.49 43.49 1.52
N LYS A 393 -20.21 42.45 1.09
CA LYS A 393 -20.51 42.20 -0.34
C LYS A 393 -21.12 43.41 -1.07
N PRO A 394 -22.14 44.16 -0.53
CA PRO A 394 -22.66 45.33 -1.22
C PRO A 394 -21.58 46.38 -1.56
N GLN A 395 -20.61 46.58 -0.66
CA GLN A 395 -19.51 47.53 -0.87
C GLN A 395 -18.47 47.02 -1.88
N VAL A 396 -18.29 45.71 -1.96
CA VAL A 396 -17.47 45.08 -3.00
C VAL A 396 -18.16 45.22 -4.37
N ASP A 397 -19.48 45.04 -4.42
CA ASP A 397 -20.26 45.20 -5.64
C ASP A 397 -20.22 46.64 -6.16
N GLU A 398 -20.22 47.65 -5.27
CA GLU A 398 -19.97 49.05 -5.64
C GLU A 398 -18.59 49.30 -6.23
N ILE A 399 -17.54 48.67 -5.68
CA ILE A 399 -16.18 48.72 -6.21
C ILE A 399 -16.14 48.11 -7.62
N ASN A 400 -16.80 46.98 -7.80
CA ASN A 400 -16.87 46.28 -9.08
C ASN A 400 -17.66 47.06 -10.14
N ALA A 401 -18.69 47.81 -9.73
CA ALA A 401 -19.45 48.69 -10.61
C ALA A 401 -18.65 49.92 -11.05
N LYS A 402 -17.76 50.44 -10.19
CA LYS A 402 -16.96 51.65 -10.47
C LYS A 402 -15.70 51.35 -11.32
N ILE A 403 -15.22 50.13 -11.34
CA ILE A 403 -13.99 49.75 -12.05
C ILE A 403 -14.35 48.85 -13.25
N PRO A 404 -13.90 49.16 -14.48
CA PRO A 404 -14.19 48.35 -15.66
C PRO A 404 -13.78 46.89 -15.55
N GLU A 405 -14.45 45.97 -16.23
CA GLU A 405 -14.10 44.53 -16.25
C GLU A 405 -12.72 44.25 -16.87
N THR A 406 -12.24 45.16 -17.68
CA THR A 406 -10.92 45.12 -18.29
C THR A 406 -9.75 45.32 -17.29
N GLU A 407 -10.06 45.80 -16.06
CA GLU A 407 -9.05 46.05 -15.01
C GLU A 407 -9.21 45.11 -13.78
N PRO A 408 -9.13 43.79 -13.93
CA PRO A 408 -9.41 42.85 -12.86
C PRO A 408 -8.44 42.95 -11.66
N MET A 409 -7.18 43.31 -11.92
CA MET A 409 -6.17 43.53 -10.88
C MET A 409 -6.51 44.74 -9.99
N LYS A 410 -7.09 45.79 -10.56
CA LYS A 410 -7.45 46.99 -9.80
C LYS A 410 -8.72 46.73 -8.96
N ARG A 411 -9.71 45.97 -9.49
CA ARG A 411 -10.84 45.48 -8.71
C ARG A 411 -10.39 44.68 -7.50
N GLN A 412 -9.44 43.79 -7.68
CA GLN A 412 -8.89 42.97 -6.60
C GLN A 412 -8.12 43.79 -5.56
N GLN A 413 -7.31 44.77 -5.98
CA GLN A 413 -6.60 45.66 -5.07
C GLN A 413 -7.56 46.51 -4.22
N GLU A 414 -8.57 47.11 -4.80
CA GLU A 414 -9.53 47.93 -4.05
C GLU A 414 -10.39 47.08 -3.11
N THR A 415 -10.79 45.89 -3.51
CA THR A 415 -11.48 44.93 -2.64
C THR A 415 -10.57 44.51 -1.47
N MET A 416 -9.28 44.25 -1.71
CA MET A 416 -8.32 43.92 -0.66
C MET A 416 -8.14 45.10 0.32
N LYS A 417 -8.06 46.33 -0.17
CA LYS A 417 -7.99 47.54 0.66
C LYS A 417 -9.25 47.69 1.53
N LEU A 418 -10.45 47.40 0.98
CA LEU A 418 -11.70 47.39 1.75
C LEU A 418 -11.64 46.39 2.90
N TYR A 419 -11.23 45.14 2.63
CA TYR A 419 -11.10 44.09 3.64
C TYR A 419 -10.08 44.46 4.71
N GLN A 420 -8.92 44.99 4.33
CA GLN A 420 -7.91 45.47 5.26
C GLN A 420 -8.43 46.60 6.16
N LYS A 421 -9.14 47.59 5.60
CA LYS A 421 -9.75 48.68 6.37
C LYS A 421 -10.81 48.18 7.35
N ALA A 422 -11.58 47.16 6.97
CA ALA A 422 -12.58 46.54 7.83
C ALA A 422 -12.00 45.58 8.87
N GLY A 423 -10.70 45.26 8.79
CA GLY A 423 -10.04 44.28 9.66
C GLY A 423 -10.49 42.85 9.37
N VAL A 424 -10.78 42.54 8.12
CA VAL A 424 -11.18 41.21 7.67
C VAL A 424 -10.03 40.56 6.92
N SER A 425 -9.69 39.31 7.30
CA SER A 425 -8.73 38.51 6.56
C SER A 425 -9.44 37.64 5.53
N PRO A 426 -9.17 37.79 4.24
CA PRO A 426 -9.77 36.92 3.21
C PRO A 426 -9.30 35.45 3.33
N MET A 427 -8.12 35.22 3.91
CA MET A 427 -7.61 33.86 4.17
C MET A 427 -8.32 33.17 5.32
N GLY A 428 -9.00 33.90 6.22
CA GLY A 428 -9.76 33.28 7.31
C GLY A 428 -10.92 32.39 6.82
N GLY A 429 -11.44 32.63 5.62
CA GLY A 429 -12.50 31.84 5.02
C GLY A 429 -12.07 30.48 4.48
N CYS A 430 -10.83 30.31 4.03
CA CYS A 430 -10.31 29.03 3.50
C CYS A 430 -9.54 28.21 4.55
N LEU A 431 -9.33 28.74 5.75
CA LEU A 431 -8.58 28.08 6.82
C LEU A 431 -9.10 26.67 7.18
N PRO A 432 -10.45 26.42 7.26
CA PRO A 432 -10.92 25.04 7.51
C PRO A 432 -10.52 24.07 6.42
N MET A 433 -10.56 24.48 5.17
CA MET A 433 -10.14 23.64 4.05
C MET A 433 -8.67 23.22 4.18
N LEU A 434 -7.79 24.16 4.55
CA LEU A 434 -6.36 23.89 4.73
C LEU A 434 -6.10 22.94 5.89
N ILE A 435 -6.84 23.05 6.99
CA ILE A 435 -6.70 22.18 8.17
C ILE A 435 -7.38 20.82 7.93
N GLN A 436 -8.47 20.79 7.16
CA GLN A 436 -9.16 19.57 6.77
C GLN A 436 -8.32 18.70 5.82
N MET A 437 -7.43 19.30 5.00
CA MET A 437 -6.62 18.59 4.01
C MET A 437 -5.76 17.45 4.61
N PRO A 438 -4.99 17.67 5.70
CA PRO A 438 -4.23 16.59 6.33
C PRO A 438 -5.10 15.41 6.76
N ILE A 439 -6.24 15.68 7.38
CA ILE A 439 -7.16 14.63 7.85
C ILE A 439 -7.75 13.88 6.65
N LEU A 440 -8.07 14.60 5.58
CA LEU A 440 -8.59 14.07 4.37
C LEU A 440 -7.62 13.09 3.71
N PHE A 441 -6.37 13.52 3.50
CA PHE A 441 -5.33 12.67 2.92
C PHE A 441 -4.97 11.50 3.83
N ALA A 442 -4.97 11.70 5.16
CA ALA A 442 -4.82 10.61 6.11
C ALA A 442 -5.92 9.55 5.95
N ALA A 443 -7.19 9.96 5.85
CA ALA A 443 -8.30 9.05 5.61
C ALA A 443 -8.19 8.33 4.25
N PHE A 444 -7.74 9.00 3.19
CA PHE A 444 -7.48 8.40 1.88
C PHE A 444 -6.43 7.29 1.92
N ARG A 445 -5.51 7.36 2.85
CA ARG A 445 -4.48 6.32 3.05
C ARG A 445 -4.96 5.24 4.00
N PHE A 446 -5.66 5.61 5.08
CA PHE A 446 -6.14 4.69 6.10
C PHE A 446 -7.20 3.71 5.57
N PHE A 447 -8.29 4.21 4.96
CA PHE A 447 -9.42 3.35 4.59
C PHE A 447 -9.07 2.23 3.60
N PRO A 448 -8.28 2.45 2.53
CA PRO A 448 -7.86 1.35 1.65
C PRO A 448 -6.87 0.36 2.27
N ALA A 449 -6.22 0.74 3.38
CA ALA A 449 -5.26 -0.11 4.09
C ALA A 449 -5.86 -0.81 5.31
N ALA A 450 -7.08 -0.43 5.73
CA ALA A 450 -7.73 -0.96 6.95
C ALA A 450 -8.32 -2.36 6.70
N VAL A 451 -7.56 -3.40 7.03
CA VAL A 451 -8.00 -4.80 6.94
C VAL A 451 -9.23 -5.08 7.81
N GLU A 452 -9.45 -4.30 8.87
CA GLU A 452 -10.57 -4.39 9.80
C GLU A 452 -11.93 -4.17 9.13
N LEU A 453 -11.94 -3.40 8.04
CA LEU A 453 -13.16 -3.12 7.27
C LEU A 453 -13.55 -4.25 6.32
N ARG A 454 -12.63 -5.19 6.08
CA ARG A 454 -12.80 -6.27 5.13
C ARG A 454 -13.91 -7.23 5.56
N GLY A 455 -14.87 -7.47 4.66
CA GLY A 455 -16.05 -8.28 4.93
C GLY A 455 -17.06 -7.65 5.88
N GLN A 456 -16.93 -6.36 6.22
CA GLN A 456 -17.84 -5.65 7.11
C GLN A 456 -18.95 -4.94 6.32
N SER A 457 -20.18 -5.43 6.45
CA SER A 457 -21.34 -4.84 5.77
C SER A 457 -21.92 -3.65 6.53
N PHE A 458 -22.43 -2.65 5.79
CA PHE A 458 -23.18 -1.55 6.35
C PHE A 458 -24.17 -0.94 5.35
N LEU A 459 -25.43 -0.78 5.73
CA LEU A 459 -26.55 -0.33 4.90
C LEU A 459 -26.69 -1.23 3.65
N TRP A 460 -26.38 -0.71 2.46
CA TRP A 460 -26.41 -1.42 1.18
C TRP A 460 -25.06 -1.93 0.72
N ALA A 461 -23.97 -1.54 1.40
CA ALA A 461 -22.63 -2.03 1.09
C ALA A 461 -22.41 -3.38 1.78
N ASP A 462 -22.08 -4.40 1.00
CA ASP A 462 -21.78 -5.75 1.51
C ASP A 462 -20.41 -5.78 2.19
N ASP A 463 -19.50 -4.90 1.75
CA ASP A 463 -18.15 -4.80 2.27
C ASP A 463 -17.67 -3.33 2.26
N LEU A 464 -17.25 -2.82 3.42
CA LEU A 464 -16.74 -1.45 3.57
C LEU A 464 -15.31 -1.27 3.05
N ALA A 465 -14.56 -2.36 2.85
CA ALA A 465 -13.19 -2.34 2.32
C ALA A 465 -13.13 -2.27 0.79
N THR A 466 -14.23 -2.57 0.11
CA THR A 466 -14.36 -2.50 -1.36
C THR A 466 -15.39 -1.44 -1.77
N TYR A 467 -15.54 -1.22 -3.06
CA TYR A 467 -16.60 -0.33 -3.58
C TYR A 467 -17.99 -0.95 -3.42
N ASP A 468 -18.99 -0.11 -3.12
CA ASP A 468 -20.40 -0.49 -3.14
C ASP A 468 -20.97 -0.35 -4.55
N SER A 469 -21.44 -1.45 -5.15
CA SER A 469 -22.11 -1.41 -6.45
C SER A 469 -23.61 -1.61 -6.28
N ILE A 470 -24.41 -0.61 -6.69
CA ILE A 470 -25.87 -0.76 -6.77
C ILE A 470 -26.34 -1.08 -8.19
N ILE A 471 -25.50 -0.81 -9.18
CA ILE A 471 -25.73 -1.10 -10.61
C ILE A 471 -24.40 -1.48 -11.23
N ASP A 472 -24.31 -2.70 -11.75
CA ASP A 472 -23.21 -3.14 -12.60
C ASP A 472 -23.54 -2.83 -14.07
N LEU A 473 -22.63 -2.17 -14.76
CA LEU A 473 -22.80 -1.79 -16.16
C LEU A 473 -22.27 -2.91 -17.06
N PRO A 474 -22.93 -3.21 -18.19
CA PRO A 474 -22.44 -4.21 -19.13
C PRO A 474 -21.25 -3.72 -19.99
N PHE A 475 -20.71 -2.54 -19.69
CA PHE A 475 -19.56 -1.93 -20.35
C PHE A 475 -18.79 -1.07 -19.36
N SER A 476 -17.49 -0.90 -19.58
CA SER A 476 -16.65 -0.03 -18.76
C SER A 476 -16.60 1.38 -19.35
N ILE A 477 -16.88 2.38 -18.49
CA ILE A 477 -16.76 3.81 -18.83
C ILE A 477 -15.32 4.23 -18.54
N PRO A 478 -14.58 4.80 -19.49
CA PRO A 478 -13.21 5.27 -19.26
C PRO A 478 -13.12 6.19 -18.04
N PHE A 479 -12.20 5.88 -17.12
CA PHE A 479 -11.96 6.59 -15.85
C PHE A 479 -13.05 6.49 -14.78
N TYR A 480 -14.18 5.82 -15.06
CA TYR A 480 -15.30 5.66 -14.12
C TYR A 480 -15.46 4.20 -13.67
N GLY A 481 -15.21 3.25 -14.58
CA GLY A 481 -15.38 1.82 -14.32
C GLY A 481 -16.66 1.25 -14.92
N ASP A 482 -17.03 0.07 -14.46
CA ASP A 482 -18.17 -0.74 -14.92
C ASP A 482 -19.30 -0.85 -13.88
N HIS A 483 -19.26 -0.03 -12.83
CA HIS A 483 -20.24 -0.04 -11.74
C HIS A 483 -20.57 1.37 -11.26
N VAL A 484 -21.63 1.47 -10.45
CA VAL A 484 -22.04 2.72 -9.81
C VAL A 484 -22.05 2.54 -8.28
N SER A 485 -21.13 3.22 -7.60
CA SER A 485 -21.11 3.30 -6.14
C SER A 485 -22.15 4.31 -5.65
N LEU A 486 -23.10 3.87 -4.82
CA LEU A 486 -24.12 4.75 -4.26
C LEU A 486 -23.55 5.72 -3.23
N PHE A 487 -22.64 5.29 -2.37
CA PHE A 487 -21.98 6.19 -1.43
C PHE A 487 -21.20 7.30 -2.17
N CYS A 488 -20.49 6.96 -3.23
CA CYS A 488 -19.78 7.92 -4.07
C CYS A 488 -20.74 8.90 -4.75
N LEU A 489 -21.84 8.41 -5.31
CA LEU A 489 -22.86 9.25 -5.95
C LEU A 489 -23.52 10.23 -4.96
N LEU A 490 -23.94 9.72 -3.78
CA LEU A 490 -24.51 10.56 -2.72
C LEU A 490 -23.52 11.60 -2.21
N MET A 491 -22.26 11.22 -2.04
CA MET A 491 -21.18 12.12 -1.67
C MET A 491 -21.01 13.24 -2.70
N ALA A 492 -21.01 12.93 -4.00
CA ALA A 492 -20.89 13.92 -5.07
C ALA A 492 -22.09 14.89 -5.07
N ILE A 493 -23.32 14.37 -4.91
CA ILE A 493 -24.54 15.19 -4.81
C ILE A 493 -24.45 16.15 -3.62
N VAL A 494 -24.10 15.66 -2.43
CA VAL A 494 -23.97 16.48 -1.22
C VAL A 494 -22.87 17.53 -1.37
N ASN A 495 -21.74 17.19 -2.01
CA ASN A 495 -20.67 18.15 -2.31
C ASN A 495 -21.12 19.27 -3.25
N VAL A 496 -21.92 18.97 -4.27
CA VAL A 496 -22.50 20.01 -5.16
C VAL A 496 -23.44 20.93 -4.37
N PHE A 497 -24.29 20.38 -3.47
CA PHE A 497 -25.15 21.18 -2.60
C PHE A 497 -24.34 22.07 -1.64
N TYR A 498 -23.32 21.51 -0.99
CA TYR A 498 -22.41 22.24 -0.11
C TYR A 498 -21.72 23.40 -0.84
N THR A 499 -21.24 23.14 -2.03
CA THR A 499 -20.62 24.12 -2.91
C THR A 499 -21.57 25.25 -3.27
N LYS A 500 -22.81 24.92 -3.64
CA LYS A 500 -23.86 25.94 -3.96
C LYS A 500 -24.18 26.84 -2.78
N ILE A 501 -24.29 26.25 -1.55
CA ILE A 501 -24.56 27.02 -0.32
C ILE A 501 -23.41 28.00 -0.02
N ASN A 502 -22.15 27.55 -0.19
CA ASN A 502 -20.96 28.35 0.09
C ASN A 502 -20.72 29.43 -0.97
N MET A 503 -20.99 29.15 -2.25
CA MET A 503 -20.85 30.16 -3.33
C MET A 503 -21.80 31.31 -3.17
N ALA A 504 -23.02 31.07 -2.69
CA ALA A 504 -23.98 32.15 -2.41
C ALA A 504 -23.45 33.17 -1.37
N SER A 505 -22.46 32.73 -0.56
CA SER A 505 -21.86 33.55 0.49
C SER A 505 -20.53 34.23 0.06
N GLN A 506 -20.00 33.93 -1.12
CA GLN A 506 -18.75 34.52 -1.64
C GLN A 506 -19.05 35.67 -2.60
N SER A 507 -18.23 36.73 -2.55
CA SER A 507 -18.35 37.87 -3.45
C SER A 507 -17.97 37.50 -4.87
N SER A 508 -18.60 38.20 -5.85
CA SER A 508 -18.41 38.03 -7.30
C SER A 508 -16.98 38.31 -7.81
N ALA A 509 -16.09 38.75 -6.93
CA ALA A 509 -14.67 39.01 -7.22
C ALA A 509 -13.78 37.75 -7.27
N ALA A 510 -14.40 36.56 -7.37
CA ALA A 510 -13.65 35.32 -7.56
C ALA A 510 -12.90 35.34 -8.90
N MET A 511 -11.64 34.87 -8.85
CA MET A 511 -10.77 34.80 -10.04
C MET A 511 -11.47 34.10 -11.21
N PRO A 512 -11.25 34.55 -12.47
CA PRO A 512 -11.75 33.86 -13.65
C PRO A 512 -11.33 32.38 -13.59
N GLY A 513 -12.29 31.46 -13.77
CA GLY A 513 -12.04 30.00 -13.66
C GLY A 513 -12.35 29.37 -12.31
N MET A 514 -12.46 30.12 -11.21
CA MET A 514 -12.79 29.55 -9.88
C MET A 514 -14.18 28.89 -9.88
N LYS A 515 -15.15 29.41 -10.60
CA LYS A 515 -16.48 28.80 -10.77
C LYS A 515 -16.38 27.43 -11.44
N PHE A 516 -15.57 27.34 -12.51
CA PHE A 516 -15.33 26.05 -13.19
C PHE A 516 -14.72 25.04 -12.25
N MET A 517 -13.63 25.43 -11.56
CA MET A 517 -12.94 24.55 -10.61
C MET A 517 -13.88 24.05 -9.52
N THR A 518 -14.77 24.90 -9.03
CA THR A 518 -15.71 24.61 -7.94
C THR A 518 -16.75 23.54 -8.31
N TYR A 519 -17.24 23.51 -9.54
CA TYR A 519 -18.18 22.48 -10.00
C TYR A 519 -17.48 21.28 -10.61
N PHE A 520 -16.30 21.48 -11.20
CA PHE A 520 -15.51 20.40 -11.79
C PHE A 520 -14.97 19.42 -10.75
N MET A 521 -14.50 19.92 -9.59
CA MET A 521 -13.92 19.09 -8.52
C MET A 521 -14.86 17.99 -8.00
N PRO A 522 -16.13 18.25 -7.63
CA PRO A 522 -17.05 17.20 -7.21
C PRO A 522 -17.31 16.15 -8.29
N ILE A 523 -17.39 16.57 -9.56
CA ILE A 523 -17.58 15.65 -10.68
C ILE A 523 -16.32 14.79 -10.88
N MET A 524 -15.14 15.40 -10.80
CA MET A 524 -13.86 14.67 -10.89
C MET A 524 -13.74 13.63 -9.76
N PHE A 525 -14.14 13.99 -8.54
CA PHE A 525 -14.14 13.03 -7.42
C PHE A 525 -15.11 11.88 -7.64
N LEU A 526 -16.26 12.08 -8.28
CA LEU A 526 -17.16 10.99 -8.66
C LEU A 526 -16.46 9.95 -9.53
N PHE A 527 -15.63 10.40 -10.49
CA PHE A 527 -14.89 9.48 -11.36
C PHE A 527 -13.72 8.78 -10.65
N ILE A 528 -13.03 9.48 -9.75
CA ILE A 528 -11.86 8.91 -9.06
C ILE A 528 -12.30 7.97 -7.95
N LEU A 529 -13.34 8.33 -7.17
CA LEU A 529 -13.70 7.62 -5.95
C LEU A 529 -14.70 6.49 -6.17
N ASN A 530 -15.18 6.30 -7.38
CA ASN A 530 -16.12 5.22 -7.70
C ASN A 530 -15.52 3.83 -7.39
N ASP A 531 -14.23 3.63 -7.68
CA ASP A 531 -13.49 2.38 -7.42
C ASP A 531 -12.90 2.29 -6.00
N TYR A 532 -13.12 3.32 -5.15
CA TYR A 532 -12.56 3.36 -3.80
C TYR A 532 -13.47 2.69 -2.77
N PRO A 533 -12.91 2.26 -1.62
CA PRO A 533 -13.67 1.60 -0.56
C PRO A 533 -14.92 2.35 -0.12
N ALA A 534 -16.01 1.61 0.04
CA ALA A 534 -17.29 2.13 0.50
C ALA A 534 -17.17 2.87 1.85
N GLY A 535 -16.29 2.38 2.74
CA GLY A 535 -15.98 3.03 4.02
C GLY A 535 -15.42 4.44 3.86
N LEU A 536 -14.54 4.68 2.89
CA LEU A 536 -14.01 6.01 2.56
C LEU A 536 -15.11 6.93 2.02
N ASN A 537 -15.89 6.45 1.06
CA ASN A 537 -16.98 7.21 0.45
C ASN A 537 -18.05 7.57 1.49
N TYR A 538 -18.35 6.64 2.40
CA TYR A 538 -19.26 6.85 3.53
C TYR A 538 -18.71 7.91 4.50
N TYR A 539 -17.44 7.80 4.91
CA TYR A 539 -16.77 8.83 5.72
C TYR A 539 -16.87 10.21 5.09
N TYR A 540 -16.62 10.31 3.79
CA TYR A 540 -16.68 11.56 3.04
C TYR A 540 -18.09 12.13 2.98
N LEU A 541 -19.09 11.30 2.70
CA LEU A 541 -20.51 11.65 2.73
C LEU A 541 -20.88 12.22 4.08
N LEU A 542 -20.59 11.50 5.17
CA LEU A 542 -20.86 11.95 6.54
C LEU A 542 -20.14 13.25 6.88
N SER A 543 -18.84 13.32 6.57
CA SER A 543 -18.01 14.50 6.82
C SER A 543 -18.59 15.75 6.16
N THR A 544 -19.11 15.65 4.93
CA THR A 544 -19.74 16.75 4.20
C THR A 544 -21.12 17.07 4.77
N LEU A 545 -21.95 16.07 5.06
CA LEU A 545 -23.27 16.27 5.67
C LEU A 545 -23.17 16.97 7.02
N ILE A 546 -22.30 16.52 7.91
CA ILE A 546 -22.07 17.13 9.23
C ILE A 546 -21.56 18.57 9.04
N THR A 547 -20.69 18.81 8.06
CA THR A 547 -20.22 20.17 7.74
C THR A 547 -21.36 21.07 7.28
N VAL A 548 -22.27 20.60 6.43
CA VAL A 548 -23.47 21.34 5.99
C VAL A 548 -24.36 21.67 7.18
N LEU A 549 -24.64 20.69 8.03
CA LEU A 549 -25.47 20.88 9.22
C LEU A 549 -24.82 21.87 10.22
N ALA A 550 -23.54 21.70 10.52
CA ALA A 550 -22.79 22.60 11.40
C ALA A 550 -22.75 24.03 10.86
N THR A 551 -22.51 24.19 9.53
CA THR A 551 -22.52 25.49 8.87
C THR A 551 -23.88 26.17 8.99
N THR A 552 -24.94 25.43 8.72
CA THR A 552 -26.31 25.96 8.78
C THR A 552 -26.67 26.34 10.20
N PHE A 553 -26.30 25.51 11.18
CA PHE A 553 -26.50 25.80 12.60
C PHE A 553 -25.75 27.07 13.06
N ILE A 554 -24.44 27.16 12.75
CA ILE A 554 -23.61 28.32 13.09
C ILE A 554 -24.21 29.59 12.46
N LYS A 555 -24.64 29.51 11.20
CA LYS A 555 -25.23 30.65 10.48
C LYS A 555 -26.57 31.09 11.07
N ALA A 556 -27.41 30.13 11.50
CA ALA A 556 -28.76 30.45 11.99
C ALA A 556 -28.76 30.99 13.44
N PHE A 557 -27.86 30.44 14.31
CA PHE A 557 -27.96 30.65 15.74
C PHE A 557 -26.76 31.40 16.36
N LEU A 558 -25.57 31.35 15.74
CA LEU A 558 -24.35 31.88 16.34
C LEU A 558 -23.79 33.13 15.65
N ILE A 559 -24.32 33.52 14.48
CA ILE A 559 -23.84 34.66 13.70
C ILE A 559 -24.97 35.70 13.55
N ASP A 560 -24.74 36.90 14.12
CA ASP A 560 -25.58 38.06 13.90
C ASP A 560 -24.91 39.00 12.88
N ASP A 561 -25.46 39.01 11.67
CA ASP A 561 -24.95 39.84 10.54
C ASP A 561 -25.04 41.36 10.87
N LYS A 562 -26.02 41.81 11.68
CA LYS A 562 -26.15 43.21 12.07
C LYS A 562 -25.07 43.63 13.07
N ALA A 563 -24.81 42.79 14.04
CA ALA A 563 -23.72 43.03 15.01
C ALA A 563 -22.34 43.02 14.34
N ILE A 564 -22.13 42.12 13.36
CA ILE A 564 -20.91 42.06 12.54
C ILE A 564 -20.74 43.35 11.72
N LEU A 565 -21.80 43.84 11.06
CA LEU A 565 -21.75 45.07 10.27
C LEU A 565 -21.37 46.28 11.14
N ALA A 566 -22.00 46.43 12.30
CA ALA A 566 -21.69 47.52 13.24
C ALA A 566 -20.22 47.43 13.72
N GLN A 567 -19.70 46.23 14.00
CA GLN A 567 -18.30 46.03 14.35
C GLN A 567 -17.33 46.40 13.23
N LEU A 568 -17.67 46.07 11.97
CA LEU A 568 -16.84 46.38 10.80
C LEU A 568 -16.82 47.88 10.51
N GLU A 569 -17.94 48.57 10.65
CA GLU A 569 -18.01 50.02 10.52
C GLU A 569 -17.23 50.75 11.61
N ALA A 570 -17.28 50.27 12.84
CA ALA A 570 -16.46 50.80 13.94
C ALA A 570 -14.96 50.58 13.68
N ASN A 571 -14.57 49.43 13.11
CA ASN A 571 -13.18 49.13 12.75
C ASN A 571 -12.66 50.04 11.65
N LYS A 572 -13.46 50.42 10.67
CA LYS A 572 -13.04 51.32 9.59
C LYS A 572 -12.68 52.72 10.09
N LYS A 573 -13.21 53.12 11.25
CA LYS A 573 -12.91 54.41 11.90
C LYS A 573 -11.59 54.39 12.69
N LYS A 574 -11.02 53.20 12.95
CA LYS A 574 -9.76 53.05 13.70
C LYS A 574 -8.54 53.20 12.77
N PRO A 575 -7.40 53.78 13.23
CA PRO A 575 -6.20 53.81 12.43
C PRO A 575 -5.70 52.41 12.14
N MET A 576 -5.30 52.15 10.87
CA MET A 576 -4.86 50.82 10.42
C MET A 576 -3.54 50.44 11.08
N LYS A 577 -3.57 49.42 11.94
CA LYS A 577 -2.35 48.70 12.35
C LYS A 577 -2.09 47.61 11.29
N LYS A 578 -1.14 47.83 10.39
CA LYS A 578 -0.68 46.80 9.46
C LYS A 578 0.04 45.70 10.22
N SER A 579 -0.38 44.43 10.06
CA SER A 579 0.38 43.29 10.59
C SER A 579 1.76 43.21 9.90
N LYS A 580 2.76 42.62 10.57
CA LYS A 580 4.11 42.42 10.01
C LYS A 580 4.06 41.62 8.68
N TRP A 581 3.11 40.69 8.55
CA TRP A 581 2.90 39.91 7.33
C TRP A 581 2.30 40.78 6.20
N ALA A 582 1.33 41.63 6.49
CA ALA A 582 0.75 42.56 5.50
C ALA A 582 1.75 43.59 5.01
N GLN A 583 2.68 44.04 5.87
CA GLN A 583 3.78 44.92 5.48
C GLN A 583 4.75 44.23 4.51
N ARG A 584 5.15 42.98 4.80
CA ARG A 584 6.00 42.18 3.92
C ARG A 584 5.37 41.92 2.56
N MET A 585 4.06 41.63 2.54
CA MET A 585 3.31 41.37 1.30
C MET A 585 3.21 42.68 0.43
N ASP A 586 2.96 43.81 1.07
CA ASP A 586 2.97 45.13 0.38
C ASP A 586 4.37 45.43 -0.22
N GLU A 587 5.44 45.08 0.48
CA GLU A 587 6.81 45.23 -0.01
C GLU A 587 7.10 44.33 -1.21
N LEU A 588 6.72 43.06 -1.14
CA LEU A 588 6.86 42.09 -2.26
C LEU A 588 6.05 42.51 -3.49
N MET A 589 4.84 42.99 -3.31
CA MET A 589 4.04 43.52 -4.43
C MET A 589 4.62 44.76 -5.05
N LYS A 590 5.19 45.68 -4.24
CA LYS A 590 5.88 46.86 -4.76
C LYS A 590 7.18 46.50 -5.50
N GLU A 591 7.90 45.50 -5.06
CA GLU A 591 9.08 44.99 -5.77
C GLU A 591 8.70 44.33 -7.10
N GLN A 592 7.65 43.52 -7.16
CA GLN A 592 7.14 42.95 -8.41
C GLN A 592 6.69 44.03 -9.41
N GLN A 593 5.97 45.06 -8.94
CA GLN A 593 5.59 46.19 -9.80
C GLN A 593 6.78 46.98 -10.32
N LYS A 594 7.85 47.14 -9.52
CA LYS A 594 9.11 47.74 -9.97
C LYS A 594 9.83 46.90 -11.03
N ARG A 595 9.78 45.57 -10.92
CA ARG A 595 10.36 44.65 -11.91
C ARG A 595 9.57 44.60 -13.23
N GLN A 596 8.25 44.81 -13.21
CA GLN A 596 7.42 44.87 -14.42
C GLN A 596 7.49 46.22 -15.15
N ARG A 597 8.03 47.27 -14.51
CA ARG A 597 8.22 48.62 -15.11
C ARG A 597 9.66 48.84 -15.64
N ARG A 598 10.53 47.87 -15.43
CA ARG A 598 11.87 47.78 -16.06
C ARG A 598 11.79 46.75 -17.20
#